data_23509ee38ec1b34cadc8605dbf1cf831
#
_entry.id   23509ee38ec1b34cadc8605dbf1cf831
#
_cell.length_a   1.000
_cell.length_b   1.000
_cell.length_c   1.000
_cell.angle_alpha   90.00
_cell.angle_beta   90.00
_cell.angle_gamma   90.00
#
_symmetry.space_group_name_H-M   'P 1'
#
loop_
_entity.id
_entity.type
_entity.pdbx_description
1 polymer ?
#
loop_
_entity_poly.entity_id
_entity_poly.type
_entity_poly.pdbx_seq_one_letter_code
_entity_poly.pdbx_strand_id
1 'polypeptide(L)'
;MYIKAKKSLGQNFLIDQNILQQITDAVEIENKEILEIGPGTGNLTTYILKKKPKKLYVIEKDDDLSVLLNEKFNDQINIINEDVLNVSTDKISKEKLTVFGNLPYNISTEILSQWIVNLGNNFWFDNLVLMFQKEVADRIIASCNTSDYGRLSILSNWKLTVNKITDIKPISFSPRPKIDSSLLIFTPRKNFFTLKDPKNLEMITRIFFSQRRKMIRKPFNQIFNNAKVLSEKYNIDLNLRPQNLKPEIYFKITNEYESLRS
;
A
#
# COMPACT_ATOMS: atom_id res chain seq x y z
N MET A 1 -0.89 -13.34 -29.86
CA MET A 1 -1.27 -11.91 -30.02
C MET A 1 -0.12 -11.03 -29.52
N TYR A 2 0.34 -10.01 -30.26
CA TYR A 2 1.38 -9.09 -29.77
C TYR A 2 0.70 -7.98 -28.96
N ILE A 3 0.81 -8.00 -27.64
CA ILE A 3 0.21 -6.98 -26.78
C ILE A 3 1.21 -5.85 -26.57
N LYS A 4 0.80 -4.64 -26.99
CA LYS A 4 1.56 -3.43 -26.77
C LYS A 4 1.19 -2.79 -25.44
N ALA A 5 2.17 -2.55 -24.56
CA ALA A 5 1.94 -1.87 -23.29
C ALA A 5 1.29 -0.49 -23.50
N LYS A 6 0.19 -0.23 -22.78
CA LYS A 6 -0.55 1.04 -22.83
C LYS A 6 0.07 2.03 -21.83
N LYS A 7 0.73 3.08 -22.35
CA LYS A 7 1.34 4.12 -21.50
C LYS A 7 0.34 4.84 -20.60
N SER A 8 -0.90 5.01 -21.05
CA SER A 8 -1.99 5.61 -20.29
C SER A 8 -2.35 4.82 -19.03
N LEU A 9 -2.10 3.50 -19.02
CA LEU A 9 -2.32 2.62 -17.87
C LEU A 9 -1.04 2.38 -17.05
N GLY A 10 0.09 3.00 -17.42
CA GLY A 10 1.36 2.86 -16.70
C GLY A 10 1.95 1.45 -16.75
N GLN A 11 1.64 0.67 -17.78
CA GLN A 11 2.02 -0.74 -17.88
C GLN A 11 3.52 -0.93 -18.05
N ASN A 12 4.13 -1.68 -17.13
CA ASN A 12 5.50 -2.18 -17.17
C ASN A 12 5.46 -3.64 -16.70
N PHE A 13 5.58 -4.59 -17.63
CA PHE A 13 5.46 -6.01 -17.33
C PHE A 13 6.78 -6.54 -16.77
N LEU A 14 6.73 -7.16 -15.61
CA LEU A 14 7.89 -7.83 -15.01
C LEU A 14 8.21 -9.09 -15.82
N ILE A 15 9.47 -9.19 -16.28
CA ILE A 15 9.95 -10.28 -17.14
C ILE A 15 11.10 -11.09 -16.53
N ASP A 16 11.71 -10.57 -15.47
CA ASP A 16 12.85 -11.18 -14.80
C ASP A 16 12.41 -12.39 -13.96
N GLN A 17 12.84 -13.57 -14.36
CA GLN A 17 12.45 -14.83 -13.73
C GLN A 17 12.94 -14.95 -12.28
N ASN A 18 14.14 -14.43 -11.96
CA ASN A 18 14.65 -14.46 -10.60
C ASN A 18 13.83 -13.58 -9.67
N ILE A 19 13.41 -12.41 -10.14
CA ILE A 19 12.53 -11.51 -9.38
C ILE A 19 11.15 -12.12 -9.21
N LEU A 20 10.57 -12.72 -10.26
CA LEU A 20 9.27 -13.42 -10.18
C LEU A 20 9.32 -14.55 -9.14
N GLN A 21 10.39 -15.32 -9.13
CA GLN A 21 10.61 -16.36 -8.12
C GLN A 21 10.73 -15.75 -6.71
N GLN A 22 11.54 -14.71 -6.54
CA GLN A 22 11.74 -14.03 -5.25
C GLN A 22 10.43 -13.45 -4.70
N ILE A 23 9.55 -12.90 -5.56
CA ILE A 23 8.23 -12.41 -5.16
C ILE A 23 7.38 -13.53 -4.58
N THR A 24 7.32 -14.68 -5.27
CA THR A 24 6.50 -15.82 -4.85
C THR A 24 7.10 -16.62 -3.69
N ASP A 25 8.40 -16.47 -3.43
CA ASP A 25 9.07 -17.06 -2.26
C ASP A 25 8.99 -16.18 -1.00
N ALA A 26 8.54 -14.94 -1.14
CA ALA A 26 8.45 -13.99 -0.03
C ALA A 26 7.40 -14.36 1.02
N VAL A 27 6.38 -15.13 0.63
CA VAL A 27 5.26 -15.57 1.48
C VAL A 27 4.79 -16.97 1.09
N GLU A 28 4.09 -17.64 2.00
CA GLU A 28 3.47 -18.91 1.72
C GLU A 28 2.26 -18.76 0.79
N ILE A 29 2.20 -19.56 -0.26
CA ILE A 29 1.15 -19.54 -1.29
C ILE A 29 0.37 -20.86 -1.33
N GLU A 30 1.04 -21.99 -1.03
CA GLU A 30 0.42 -23.30 -1.12
C GLU A 30 -0.86 -23.38 -0.27
N ASN A 31 -1.95 -23.85 -0.87
CA ASN A 31 -3.28 -23.97 -0.23
C ASN A 31 -3.88 -22.65 0.28
N LYS A 32 -3.35 -21.47 -0.12
CA LYS A 32 -3.90 -20.15 0.21
C LYS A 32 -4.79 -19.61 -0.92
N GLU A 33 -5.73 -18.73 -0.58
CA GLU A 33 -6.45 -17.93 -1.56
C GLU A 33 -5.63 -16.67 -1.88
N ILE A 34 -5.36 -16.47 -3.15
CA ILE A 34 -4.45 -15.44 -3.65
C ILE A 34 -5.23 -14.42 -4.48
N LEU A 35 -4.85 -13.15 -4.34
CA LEU A 35 -5.31 -12.07 -5.20
C LEU A 35 -4.10 -11.42 -5.89
N GLU A 36 -4.10 -11.38 -7.21
CA GLU A 36 -3.11 -10.63 -7.98
C GLU A 36 -3.74 -9.37 -8.59
N ILE A 37 -3.13 -8.22 -8.33
CA ILE A 37 -3.56 -6.94 -8.89
C ILE A 37 -2.68 -6.57 -10.08
N GLY A 38 -3.29 -6.36 -11.24
CA GLY A 38 -2.59 -6.02 -12.48
C GLY A 38 -1.67 -7.12 -12.97
N PRO A 39 -2.20 -8.33 -13.24
CA PRO A 39 -1.41 -9.48 -13.72
C PRO A 39 -0.71 -9.21 -15.05
N GLY A 40 -1.20 -8.24 -15.83
CA GLY A 40 -0.65 -7.87 -17.12
C GLY A 40 -0.61 -9.05 -18.08
N THR A 41 0.57 -9.44 -18.55
CA THR A 41 0.75 -10.61 -19.43
C THR A 41 0.74 -11.96 -18.70
N GLY A 42 0.49 -11.96 -17.39
CA GLY A 42 0.40 -13.17 -16.57
C GLY A 42 1.73 -13.82 -16.24
N ASN A 43 2.81 -13.05 -16.21
CA ASN A 43 4.12 -13.60 -15.86
C ASN A 43 4.18 -14.00 -14.38
N LEU A 44 3.77 -13.12 -13.48
CA LEU A 44 3.70 -13.43 -12.04
C LEU A 44 2.62 -14.46 -11.76
N THR A 45 1.46 -14.38 -12.41
CA THR A 45 0.38 -15.37 -12.37
C THR A 45 0.91 -16.79 -12.58
N THR A 46 1.79 -16.97 -13.60
CA THR A 46 2.42 -18.27 -13.90
C THR A 46 3.24 -18.80 -12.72
N TYR A 47 3.98 -17.93 -12.02
CA TYR A 47 4.79 -18.33 -10.87
C TYR A 47 3.94 -18.59 -9.62
N ILE A 48 2.87 -17.83 -9.42
CA ILE A 48 1.90 -18.08 -8.35
C ILE A 48 1.24 -19.46 -8.54
N LEU A 49 0.78 -19.80 -9.74
CA LEU A 49 0.14 -21.09 -10.04
C LEU A 49 1.07 -22.28 -9.81
N LYS A 50 2.38 -22.15 -10.09
CA LYS A 50 3.39 -23.18 -9.78
C LYS A 50 3.47 -23.52 -8.29
N LYS A 51 3.10 -22.59 -7.40
CA LYS A 51 3.07 -22.77 -5.94
C LYS A 51 1.76 -23.40 -5.43
N LYS A 52 0.86 -23.82 -6.31
CA LYS A 52 -0.39 -24.53 -5.99
C LYS A 52 -1.29 -23.78 -5.00
N PRO A 53 -1.72 -22.55 -5.32
CA PRO A 53 -2.70 -21.85 -4.50
C PRO A 53 -4.02 -22.64 -4.48
N LYS A 54 -4.82 -22.44 -3.40
CA LYS A 54 -6.18 -22.98 -3.30
C LYS A 54 -7.10 -22.37 -4.36
N LYS A 55 -6.98 -21.04 -4.55
CA LYS A 55 -7.65 -20.25 -5.57
C LYS A 55 -6.77 -19.05 -5.93
N LEU A 56 -6.89 -18.61 -7.17
CA LEU A 56 -6.25 -17.39 -7.65
C LEU A 56 -7.28 -16.47 -8.30
N TYR A 57 -7.47 -15.30 -7.69
CA TYR A 57 -8.26 -14.21 -8.25
C TYR A 57 -7.29 -13.21 -8.87
N VAL A 58 -7.67 -12.61 -10.00
CA VAL A 58 -6.88 -11.55 -10.64
C VAL A 58 -7.78 -10.37 -10.97
N ILE A 59 -7.32 -9.14 -10.68
CA ILE A 59 -8.00 -7.91 -11.07
C ILE A 59 -7.20 -7.27 -12.20
N GLU A 60 -7.80 -7.16 -13.38
CA GLU A 60 -7.19 -6.52 -14.55
C GLU A 60 -8.17 -5.54 -15.19
N LYS A 61 -7.72 -4.30 -15.36
CA LYS A 61 -8.53 -3.23 -15.94
C LYS A 61 -8.52 -3.23 -17.47
N ASP A 62 -7.46 -3.76 -18.07
CA ASP A 62 -7.27 -3.77 -19.51
C ASP A 62 -8.02 -4.97 -20.14
N ASP A 63 -9.03 -4.69 -20.97
CA ASP A 63 -9.87 -5.70 -21.62
C ASP A 63 -9.04 -6.66 -22.50
N ASP A 64 -8.04 -6.13 -23.24
CA ASP A 64 -7.19 -6.96 -24.10
C ASP A 64 -6.34 -7.94 -23.28
N LEU A 65 -5.85 -7.47 -22.11
CA LEU A 65 -5.11 -8.32 -21.19
C LEU A 65 -6.01 -9.33 -20.48
N SER A 66 -7.25 -8.94 -20.13
CA SER A 66 -8.22 -9.88 -19.55
C SER A 66 -8.56 -11.03 -20.50
N VAL A 67 -8.73 -10.75 -21.79
CA VAL A 67 -8.92 -11.78 -22.82
C VAL A 67 -7.69 -12.69 -22.92
N LEU A 68 -6.48 -12.10 -23.00
CA LEU A 68 -5.23 -12.87 -23.04
C LEU A 68 -5.09 -13.81 -21.82
N LEU A 69 -5.39 -13.30 -20.62
CA LEU A 69 -5.28 -14.07 -19.38
C LEU A 69 -6.26 -15.25 -19.37
N ASN A 70 -7.49 -15.02 -19.86
CA ASN A 70 -8.49 -16.07 -19.99
C ASN A 70 -8.04 -17.16 -20.97
N GLU A 71 -7.52 -16.78 -22.14
CA GLU A 71 -6.98 -17.74 -23.11
C GLU A 71 -5.79 -18.52 -22.55
N LYS A 72 -4.91 -17.87 -21.78
CA LYS A 72 -3.68 -18.47 -21.27
C LYS A 72 -3.88 -19.40 -20.08
N PHE A 73 -4.79 -19.05 -19.17
CA PHE A 73 -4.94 -19.74 -17.88
C PHE A 73 -6.28 -20.45 -17.70
N ASN A 74 -7.28 -20.09 -18.52
CA ASN A 74 -8.62 -20.69 -18.50
C ASN A 74 -9.17 -20.79 -17.06
N ASP A 75 -9.69 -21.93 -16.66
CA ASP A 75 -10.32 -22.17 -15.34
C ASP A 75 -9.34 -22.14 -14.13
N GLN A 76 -8.04 -21.94 -14.36
CA GLN A 76 -7.05 -21.90 -13.28
C GLN A 76 -7.10 -20.60 -12.49
N ILE A 77 -7.72 -19.54 -13.02
CA ILE A 77 -7.80 -18.21 -12.39
C ILE A 77 -9.22 -17.66 -12.45
N ASN A 78 -9.57 -16.80 -11.51
CA ASN A 78 -10.84 -16.08 -11.50
C ASN A 78 -10.57 -14.62 -11.87
N ILE A 79 -10.97 -14.20 -13.07
CA ILE A 79 -10.70 -12.86 -13.60
C ILE A 79 -11.82 -11.91 -13.19
N ILE A 80 -11.44 -10.75 -12.61
CA ILE A 80 -12.29 -9.61 -12.34
C ILE A 80 -11.81 -8.49 -13.26
N ASN A 81 -12.53 -8.26 -14.35
CA ASN A 81 -12.17 -7.21 -15.32
C ASN A 81 -12.74 -5.87 -14.88
N GLU A 82 -12.02 -5.18 -14.00
CA GLU A 82 -12.44 -3.92 -13.39
C GLU A 82 -11.21 -3.12 -12.90
N ASP A 83 -11.41 -1.84 -12.64
CA ASP A 83 -10.43 -1.02 -11.92
C ASP A 83 -10.40 -1.44 -10.44
N VAL A 84 -9.21 -1.76 -9.93
CA VAL A 84 -9.02 -2.15 -8.53
C VAL A 84 -9.55 -1.12 -7.53
N LEU A 85 -9.58 0.17 -7.90
CA LEU A 85 -10.14 1.24 -7.08
C LEU A 85 -11.66 1.13 -6.91
N ASN A 86 -12.35 0.43 -7.80
CA ASN A 86 -13.80 0.20 -7.74
C ASN A 86 -14.17 -1.15 -7.12
N VAL A 87 -13.19 -2.05 -6.94
CA VAL A 87 -13.44 -3.40 -6.41
C VAL A 87 -13.43 -3.40 -4.89
N SER A 88 -14.47 -3.94 -4.27
CA SER A 88 -14.49 -4.24 -2.83
C SER A 88 -13.66 -5.50 -2.58
N THR A 89 -12.35 -5.33 -2.39
CA THR A 89 -11.39 -6.45 -2.25
C THR A 89 -11.69 -7.36 -1.05
N ASP A 90 -12.30 -6.82 0.00
CA ASP A 90 -12.77 -7.53 1.19
C ASP A 90 -13.96 -8.48 0.95
N LYS A 91 -14.61 -8.37 -0.23
CA LYS A 91 -15.75 -9.21 -0.64
C LYS A 91 -15.39 -10.29 -1.65
N ILE A 92 -14.15 -10.33 -2.14
CA ILE A 92 -13.71 -11.32 -3.14
C ILE A 92 -13.71 -12.72 -2.54
N SER A 93 -13.30 -12.86 -1.28
CA SER A 93 -13.25 -14.14 -0.58
C SER A 93 -13.78 -14.00 0.85
N LYS A 94 -14.24 -15.14 1.41
CA LYS A 94 -14.54 -15.27 2.86
C LYS A 94 -13.27 -15.58 3.66
N GLU A 95 -12.22 -16.08 3.01
CA GLU A 95 -10.93 -16.34 3.61
C GLU A 95 -10.03 -15.12 3.45
N LYS A 96 -9.01 -15.01 4.30
CA LYS A 96 -7.99 -13.96 4.13
C LYS A 96 -7.15 -14.25 2.91
N LEU A 97 -6.89 -13.20 2.14
CA LEU A 97 -6.13 -13.26 0.92
C LEU A 97 -4.64 -12.97 1.16
N THR A 98 -3.76 -13.64 0.43
CA THR A 98 -2.41 -13.13 0.19
C THR A 98 -2.44 -12.36 -1.13
N VAL A 99 -2.07 -11.09 -1.08
CA VAL A 99 -2.20 -10.18 -2.22
C VAL A 99 -0.85 -9.91 -2.85
N PHE A 100 -0.78 -10.08 -4.17
CA PHE A 100 0.37 -9.67 -4.98
C PHE A 100 -0.03 -8.52 -5.90
N GLY A 101 0.87 -7.56 -6.13
CA GLY A 101 0.59 -6.47 -7.04
C GLY A 101 1.85 -5.80 -7.59
N ASN A 102 1.95 -5.78 -8.92
CA ASN A 102 2.81 -4.86 -9.65
C ASN A 102 1.96 -3.63 -10.01
N LEU A 103 1.68 -2.78 -9.01
CA LEU A 103 0.71 -1.70 -9.13
C LEU A 103 1.17 -0.64 -10.14
N PRO A 104 0.26 -0.07 -10.96
CA PRO A 104 0.57 1.09 -11.76
C PRO A 104 1.08 2.23 -10.87
N TYR A 105 2.27 2.78 -11.18
CA TYR A 105 2.96 3.72 -10.29
C TYR A 105 2.19 5.00 -9.99
N ASN A 106 1.36 5.45 -10.94
CA ASN A 106 0.55 6.66 -10.80
C ASN A 106 -0.59 6.53 -9.77
N ILE A 107 -1.04 5.32 -9.46
CA ILE A 107 -2.16 5.07 -8.51
C ILE A 107 -1.77 4.18 -7.33
N SER A 108 -0.54 3.68 -7.27
CA SER A 108 -0.09 2.73 -6.23
C SER A 108 -0.25 3.25 -4.81
N THR A 109 0.05 4.54 -4.58
CA THR A 109 -0.11 5.20 -3.27
C THR A 109 -1.58 5.42 -2.91
N GLU A 110 -2.42 5.68 -3.90
CA GLU A 110 -3.87 5.83 -3.72
C GLU A 110 -4.51 4.51 -3.31
N ILE A 111 -4.19 3.42 -4.03
CA ILE A 111 -4.65 2.07 -3.71
C ILE A 111 -4.26 1.71 -2.26
N LEU A 112 -2.98 1.85 -1.90
CA LEU A 112 -2.49 1.53 -0.57
C LEU A 112 -3.18 2.38 0.51
N SER A 113 -3.32 3.68 0.30
CA SER A 113 -3.96 4.60 1.25
C SER A 113 -5.43 4.27 1.44
N GLN A 114 -6.18 4.00 0.36
CA GLN A 114 -7.58 3.59 0.43
C GLN A 114 -7.73 2.28 1.21
N TRP A 115 -6.91 1.29 0.93
CA TRP A 115 -6.96 0.04 1.67
C TRP A 115 -6.70 0.26 3.16
N ILE A 116 -5.65 0.99 3.55
CA ILE A 116 -5.33 1.25 4.96
C ILE A 116 -6.45 2.01 5.67
N VAL A 117 -7.01 3.04 5.05
CA VAL A 117 -8.09 3.86 5.63
C VAL A 117 -9.37 3.05 5.79
N ASN A 118 -9.68 2.18 4.83
CA ASN A 118 -10.88 1.35 4.86
C ASN A 118 -10.72 0.04 5.65
N LEU A 119 -9.51 -0.27 6.16
CA LEU A 119 -9.31 -1.41 7.05
C LEU A 119 -10.08 -1.23 8.36
N GLY A 120 -11.00 -2.15 8.61
CA GLY A 120 -11.61 -2.31 9.93
C GLY A 120 -10.64 -2.92 10.95
N ASN A 121 -11.19 -3.56 11.97
CA ASN A 121 -10.40 -4.34 12.93
C ASN A 121 -10.06 -5.74 12.40
N ASN A 122 -10.84 -6.24 11.45
CA ASN A 122 -10.62 -7.51 10.79
C ASN A 122 -9.97 -7.27 9.43
N PHE A 123 -8.74 -7.72 9.29
CA PHE A 123 -8.02 -7.64 8.02
C PHE A 123 -8.55 -8.71 7.06
N TRP A 124 -8.83 -8.31 5.82
CA TRP A 124 -9.26 -9.20 4.74
C TRP A 124 -8.08 -9.92 4.06
N PHE A 125 -6.84 -9.60 4.47
CA PHE A 125 -5.62 -10.23 3.96
C PHE A 125 -4.68 -10.66 5.09
N ASP A 126 -3.81 -11.62 4.80
CA ASP A 126 -2.68 -12.03 5.65
C ASP A 126 -1.40 -11.27 5.29
N ASN A 127 -1.14 -11.07 4.00
CA ASN A 127 0.02 -10.33 3.48
C ASN A 127 -0.34 -9.55 2.23
N LEU A 128 0.29 -8.37 2.06
CA LEU A 128 0.34 -7.67 0.79
C LEU A 128 1.80 -7.63 0.32
N VAL A 129 2.09 -8.20 -0.84
CA VAL A 129 3.40 -8.21 -1.48
C VAL A 129 3.30 -7.28 -2.70
N LEU A 130 3.70 -6.03 -2.51
CA LEU A 130 3.43 -4.95 -3.47
C LEU A 130 4.72 -4.29 -3.95
N MET A 131 4.71 -3.94 -5.23
CA MET A 131 5.80 -3.23 -5.87
C MET A 131 5.49 -1.74 -6.01
N PHE A 132 6.46 -0.90 -5.68
CA PHE A 132 6.40 0.56 -5.78
C PHE A 132 7.64 1.09 -6.48
N GLN A 133 7.56 2.33 -6.99
CA GLN A 133 8.77 3.09 -7.31
C GLN A 133 9.63 3.20 -6.05
N LYS A 134 10.97 3.10 -6.22
CA LYS A 134 11.91 3.10 -5.08
C LYS A 134 11.71 4.30 -4.15
N GLU A 135 11.54 5.52 -4.69
CA GLU A 135 11.27 6.71 -3.89
C GLU A 135 9.99 6.59 -3.05
N VAL A 136 8.93 6.00 -3.62
CA VAL A 136 7.66 5.77 -2.90
C VAL A 136 7.85 4.73 -1.80
N ALA A 137 8.54 3.64 -2.10
CA ALA A 137 8.86 2.61 -1.13
C ALA A 137 9.69 3.15 0.04
N ASP A 138 10.72 3.94 -0.26
CA ASP A 138 11.57 4.57 0.75
C ASP A 138 10.74 5.51 1.66
N ARG A 139 9.74 6.24 1.11
CA ARG A 139 8.78 7.03 1.91
C ARG A 139 7.84 6.17 2.75
N ILE A 140 7.41 5.01 2.28
CA ILE A 140 6.53 4.11 3.03
C ILE A 140 7.24 3.57 4.27
N ILE A 141 8.51 3.16 4.14
CA ILE A 141 9.30 2.56 5.23
C ILE A 141 10.10 3.57 6.05
N ALA A 142 10.04 4.86 5.70
CA ALA A 142 10.85 5.89 6.33
C ALA A 142 10.57 6.03 7.84
N SER A 143 11.65 6.20 8.61
CA SER A 143 11.60 6.44 10.05
C SER A 143 11.52 7.93 10.38
N CYS A 144 10.95 8.24 11.53
CA CYS A 144 10.96 9.58 12.11
C CYS A 144 12.37 10.21 12.08
N ASN A 145 12.46 11.50 11.84
CA ASN A 145 13.69 12.30 11.68
C ASN A 145 14.44 12.10 10.35
N THR A 146 13.91 11.35 9.40
CA THR A 146 14.51 11.22 8.06
C THR A 146 13.84 12.15 7.03
N SER A 147 14.52 12.39 5.91
CA SER A 147 14.01 13.22 4.81
C SER A 147 12.76 12.63 4.14
N ASP A 148 12.59 11.34 4.14
CA ASP A 148 11.51 10.65 3.43
C ASP A 148 10.28 10.42 4.31
N TYR A 149 10.45 10.55 5.65
CA TYR A 149 9.35 10.37 6.59
C TYR A 149 8.22 11.36 6.33
N GLY A 150 6.98 10.85 6.26
CA GLY A 150 5.81 11.65 5.95
C GLY A 150 4.50 10.92 6.14
N ARG A 151 3.46 11.40 5.47
CA ARG A 151 2.11 10.86 5.57
C ARG A 151 2.05 9.35 5.28
N LEU A 152 2.71 8.91 4.21
CA LEU A 152 2.74 7.49 3.83
C LEU A 152 3.36 6.63 4.92
N SER A 153 4.48 7.07 5.52
CA SER A 153 5.11 6.34 6.62
C SER A 153 4.15 6.16 7.80
N ILE A 154 3.45 7.24 8.17
CA ILE A 154 2.54 7.24 9.32
C ILE A 154 1.34 6.34 9.05
N LEU A 155 0.69 6.48 7.89
CA LEU A 155 -0.47 5.67 7.51
C LEU A 155 -0.10 4.19 7.39
N SER A 156 0.98 3.86 6.68
CA SER A 156 1.39 2.47 6.47
C SER A 156 1.76 1.78 7.78
N ASN A 157 2.45 2.48 8.68
CA ASN A 157 2.87 1.91 9.95
C ASN A 157 1.81 1.98 11.06
N TRP A 158 0.63 2.51 10.80
CA TRP A 158 -0.46 2.53 11.77
C TRP A 158 -0.99 1.13 12.08
N LYS A 159 -1.42 0.40 11.06
CA LYS A 159 -2.02 -0.93 11.20
C LYS A 159 -1.14 -2.06 10.65
N LEU A 160 -0.07 -1.73 9.94
CA LEU A 160 0.77 -2.70 9.23
C LEU A 160 2.22 -2.62 9.70
N THR A 161 2.90 -3.75 9.68
CA THR A 161 4.35 -3.84 9.68
C THR A 161 4.80 -3.91 8.23
N VAL A 162 5.77 -3.08 7.85
CA VAL A 162 6.25 -2.99 6.46
C VAL A 162 7.73 -3.32 6.42
N ASN A 163 8.10 -4.28 5.57
CA ASN A 163 9.49 -4.65 5.34
C ASN A 163 9.82 -4.58 3.84
N LYS A 164 11.02 -4.09 3.52
CA LYS A 164 11.54 -4.14 2.16
C LYS A 164 12.20 -5.48 1.91
N ILE A 165 11.84 -6.14 0.81
CA ILE A 165 12.41 -7.42 0.39
C ILE A 165 13.61 -7.17 -0.51
N THR A 166 13.44 -6.38 -1.58
CA THR A 166 14.52 -6.11 -2.55
C THR A 166 14.25 -4.84 -3.35
N ASP A 167 15.30 -4.31 -3.96
CA ASP A 167 15.21 -3.31 -5.03
C ASP A 167 15.28 -4.01 -6.39
N ILE A 168 14.50 -3.51 -7.37
CA ILE A 168 14.34 -4.13 -8.69
C ILE A 168 14.75 -3.12 -9.75
N LYS A 169 15.70 -3.51 -10.61
CA LYS A 169 16.21 -2.64 -11.67
C LYS A 169 15.26 -2.54 -12.86
N PRO A 170 15.27 -1.41 -13.60
CA PRO A 170 14.43 -1.22 -14.79
C PRO A 170 14.58 -2.31 -15.85
N ILE A 171 15.75 -2.94 -15.95
CA ILE A 171 16.01 -4.02 -16.91
C ILE A 171 15.11 -5.24 -16.69
N SER A 172 14.59 -5.41 -15.48
CA SER A 172 13.68 -6.52 -15.13
C SER A 172 12.27 -6.36 -15.71
N PHE A 173 11.99 -5.23 -16.42
CA PHE A 173 10.67 -4.91 -16.98
C PHE A 173 10.70 -4.70 -18.49
N SER A 174 9.54 -4.92 -19.12
CA SER A 174 9.28 -4.57 -20.52
C SER A 174 7.87 -3.93 -20.65
N PRO A 175 7.75 -2.68 -21.14
CA PRO A 175 8.84 -1.73 -21.35
C PRO A 175 9.57 -1.36 -20.04
N ARG A 176 10.81 -0.87 -20.18
CA ARG A 176 11.62 -0.49 -19.00
C ARG A 176 11.10 0.81 -18.39
N PRO A 177 10.79 0.87 -17.07
CA PRO A 177 10.54 2.12 -16.39
C PRO A 177 11.80 2.98 -16.31
N LYS A 178 11.65 4.27 -16.00
CA LYS A 178 12.79 5.21 -15.92
C LYS A 178 13.58 5.09 -14.61
N ILE A 179 13.01 4.49 -13.58
CA ILE A 179 13.53 4.47 -12.21
C ILE A 179 13.43 3.07 -11.62
N ASP A 180 14.25 2.81 -10.60
CA ASP A 180 14.22 1.58 -9.83
C ASP A 180 12.87 1.41 -9.12
N SER A 181 12.51 0.16 -8.88
CA SER A 181 11.37 -0.25 -8.07
C SER A 181 11.83 -0.93 -6.79
N SER A 182 10.94 -1.06 -5.81
CA SER A 182 11.20 -1.86 -4.61
C SER A 182 9.99 -2.73 -4.32
N LEU A 183 10.27 -3.95 -3.85
CA LEU A 183 9.27 -4.89 -3.37
C LEU A 183 9.13 -4.76 -1.87
N LEU A 184 7.91 -4.49 -1.42
CA LEU A 184 7.56 -4.39 -0.01
C LEU A 184 6.57 -5.48 0.38
N ILE A 185 6.71 -6.00 1.61
CA ILE A 185 5.73 -6.85 2.25
C ILE A 185 5.07 -6.09 3.41
N PHE A 186 3.74 -6.15 3.46
CA PHE A 186 2.92 -5.56 4.51
C PHE A 186 2.21 -6.69 5.25
N THR A 187 2.35 -6.70 6.57
CA THR A 187 1.72 -7.69 7.44
C THR A 187 0.87 -6.99 8.50
N PRO A 188 -0.37 -7.43 8.75
CA PRO A 188 -1.22 -6.87 9.80
C PRO A 188 -0.55 -6.89 11.18
N ARG A 189 -0.63 -5.76 11.90
CA ARG A 189 -0.22 -5.71 13.31
C ARG A 189 -1.27 -6.37 14.19
N LYS A 190 -0.84 -7.15 15.15
CA LYS A 190 -1.75 -7.72 16.18
C LYS A 190 -2.37 -6.62 17.04
N ASN A 191 -1.55 -5.61 17.39
CA ASN A 191 -1.96 -4.48 18.21
C ASN A 191 -1.69 -3.18 17.45
N PHE A 192 -2.71 -2.32 17.34
CA PHE A 192 -2.61 -1.01 16.72
C PHE A 192 -3.54 -0.02 17.43
N PHE A 193 -3.30 1.25 17.23
CA PHE A 193 -4.08 2.31 17.85
C PHE A 193 -5.46 2.40 17.18
N THR A 194 -6.54 2.23 17.95
CA THR A 194 -7.91 2.32 17.42
C THR A 194 -8.32 3.78 17.28
N LEU A 195 -8.85 4.16 16.12
CA LEU A 195 -9.44 5.45 15.81
C LEU A 195 -10.91 5.25 15.43
N LYS A 196 -11.78 6.23 15.77
CA LYS A 196 -13.20 6.19 15.42
C LYS A 196 -13.39 6.32 13.90
N ASP A 197 -12.70 7.29 13.30
CA ASP A 197 -12.69 7.49 11.85
C ASP A 197 -11.24 7.60 11.32
N PRO A 198 -10.76 6.60 10.58
CA PRO A 198 -9.43 6.61 9.95
C PRO A 198 -9.15 7.84 9.07
N LYS A 199 -10.18 8.45 8.47
CA LYS A 199 -10.05 9.66 7.65
C LYS A 199 -9.52 10.85 8.45
N ASN A 200 -9.75 10.86 9.76
CA ASN A 200 -9.20 11.90 10.63
C ASN A 200 -7.67 11.86 10.70
N LEU A 201 -7.06 10.65 10.73
CA LEU A 201 -5.61 10.52 10.68
C LEU A 201 -5.06 11.02 9.34
N GLU A 202 -5.74 10.70 8.25
CA GLU A 202 -5.35 11.19 6.93
C GLU A 202 -5.43 12.73 6.85
N MET A 203 -6.50 13.32 7.34
CA MET A 203 -6.70 14.76 7.39
C MET A 203 -5.62 15.44 8.26
N ILE A 204 -5.39 14.96 9.47
CA ILE A 204 -4.41 15.52 10.41
C ILE A 204 -3.01 15.44 9.82
N THR A 205 -2.60 14.29 9.32
CA THR A 205 -1.28 14.16 8.69
C THR A 205 -1.14 15.08 7.47
N ARG A 206 -2.20 15.28 6.68
CA ARG A 206 -2.21 16.24 5.56
C ARG A 206 -2.00 17.67 6.04
N ILE A 207 -2.68 18.12 7.11
CA ILE A 207 -2.52 19.46 7.68
C ILE A 207 -1.10 19.67 8.17
N PHE A 208 -0.53 18.73 8.92
CA PHE A 208 0.83 18.84 9.44
C PHE A 208 1.88 18.87 8.33
N PHE A 209 1.80 18.00 7.36
CA PHE A 209 2.79 17.89 6.28
C PHE A 209 2.57 18.87 5.12
N SER A 210 1.48 19.66 5.11
CA SER A 210 1.30 20.75 4.14
C SER A 210 2.40 21.82 4.28
N GLN A 211 2.98 21.96 5.48
CA GLN A 211 4.08 22.89 5.79
C GLN A 211 5.25 22.13 6.44
N ARG A 212 5.72 21.07 5.83
CA ARG A 212 6.73 20.15 6.36
C ARG A 212 7.98 20.82 6.96
N ARG A 213 8.44 21.94 6.39
CA ARG A 213 9.65 22.66 6.84
C ARG A 213 9.39 23.65 7.99
N LYS A 214 8.14 23.88 8.37
CA LYS A 214 7.76 24.81 9.46
C LYS A 214 7.51 24.05 10.76
N MET A 215 7.55 24.79 11.87
CA MET A 215 7.20 24.27 13.20
C MET A 215 5.74 23.84 13.25
N ILE A 216 5.44 22.83 14.07
CA ILE A 216 4.09 22.27 14.19
C ILE A 216 3.10 23.19 14.95
N ARG A 217 3.55 24.26 15.56
CA ARG A 217 2.70 25.21 16.28
C ARG A 217 1.50 25.68 15.46
N LYS A 218 1.73 26.05 14.18
CA LYS A 218 0.65 26.52 13.30
C LYS A 218 -0.38 25.44 12.98
N PRO A 219 -0.03 24.26 12.44
CA PRO A 219 -0.98 23.19 12.21
C PRO A 219 -1.65 22.69 13.49
N PHE A 220 -0.95 22.71 14.63
CA PHE A 220 -1.52 22.32 15.91
C PHE A 220 -2.62 23.30 16.37
N ASN A 221 -2.37 24.63 16.29
CA ASN A 221 -3.37 25.65 16.58
C ASN A 221 -4.54 25.66 15.59
N GLN A 222 -4.33 25.21 14.35
CA GLN A 222 -5.41 25.07 13.36
C GLN A 222 -6.40 23.97 13.73
N ILE A 223 -5.94 22.93 14.41
CA ILE A 223 -6.76 21.76 14.77
C ILE A 223 -7.39 21.94 16.15
N PHE A 224 -6.66 22.55 17.10
CA PHE A 224 -7.07 22.65 18.51
C PHE A 224 -7.11 24.09 19.03
N ASN A 225 -8.24 24.46 19.61
CA ASN A 225 -8.39 25.78 20.25
C ASN A 225 -7.47 25.90 21.49
N ASN A 226 -7.23 24.81 22.22
CA ASN A 226 -6.43 24.74 23.44
C ASN A 226 -5.08 24.06 23.19
N ALA A 227 -4.39 24.45 22.13
CA ALA A 227 -3.16 23.81 21.67
C ALA A 227 -2.07 23.70 22.76
N LYS A 228 -1.94 24.72 23.63
CA LYS A 228 -0.95 24.71 24.73
C LYS A 228 -1.25 23.57 25.72
N VAL A 229 -2.47 23.46 26.20
CA VAL A 229 -2.89 22.42 27.15
C VAL A 229 -2.66 21.03 26.59
N LEU A 230 -3.00 20.81 25.31
CA LEU A 230 -2.80 19.51 24.66
C LEU A 230 -1.32 19.19 24.40
N SER A 231 -0.51 20.20 24.08
CA SER A 231 0.93 20.01 23.93
C SER A 231 1.59 19.59 25.25
N GLU A 232 1.18 20.18 26.36
CA GLU A 232 1.61 19.80 27.70
C GLU A 232 1.12 18.38 28.08
N LYS A 233 -0.16 18.07 27.85
CA LYS A 233 -0.76 16.75 28.10
C LYS A 233 -0.01 15.62 27.43
N TYR A 234 0.44 15.81 26.20
CA TYR A 234 1.14 14.80 25.40
C TYR A 234 2.66 14.97 25.35
N ASN A 235 3.21 15.95 26.10
CA ASN A 235 4.62 16.31 26.10
C ASN A 235 5.17 16.55 24.68
N ILE A 236 4.48 17.40 23.91
CA ILE A 236 4.81 17.72 22.53
C ILE A 236 5.47 19.10 22.49
N ASP A 237 6.73 19.17 22.05
CA ASP A 237 7.38 20.46 21.77
C ASP A 237 6.84 21.03 20.44
N LEU A 238 6.10 22.14 20.52
CA LEU A 238 5.51 22.83 19.39
C LEU A 238 6.53 23.50 18.44
N ASN A 239 7.83 23.53 18.82
CA ASN A 239 8.90 24.02 17.96
C ASN A 239 9.45 22.94 17.02
N LEU A 240 9.10 21.67 17.23
CA LEU A 240 9.45 20.59 16.33
C LEU A 240 8.80 20.79 14.96
N ARG A 241 9.35 20.08 13.96
CA ARG A 241 8.74 19.98 12.63
C ARG A 241 7.91 18.69 12.53
N PRO A 242 6.96 18.59 11.59
CA PRO A 242 6.15 17.39 11.41
C PRO A 242 6.97 16.10 11.33
N GLN A 243 8.10 16.14 10.65
CA GLN A 243 8.97 14.97 10.49
C GLN A 243 9.68 14.51 11.77
N ASN A 244 9.68 15.34 12.83
CA ASN A 244 10.31 15.01 14.11
C ASN A 244 9.32 14.34 15.09
N LEU A 245 8.03 14.28 14.77
CA LEU A 245 7.03 13.59 15.57
C LEU A 245 6.97 12.11 15.23
N LYS A 246 7.02 11.26 16.26
CA LYS A 246 6.81 9.81 16.09
C LYS A 246 5.37 9.51 15.65
N PRO A 247 5.11 8.39 14.92
CA PRO A 247 3.78 8.02 14.48
C PRO A 247 2.74 7.98 15.60
N GLU A 248 3.12 7.51 16.80
CA GLU A 248 2.23 7.39 17.96
C GLU A 248 1.68 8.74 18.42
N ILE A 249 2.44 9.83 18.21
CA ILE A 249 1.96 11.20 18.52
C ILE A 249 0.81 11.57 17.57
N TYR A 250 0.93 11.25 16.29
CA TYR A 250 -0.16 11.50 15.34
C TYR A 250 -1.43 10.71 15.69
N PHE A 251 -1.29 9.46 16.15
CA PHE A 251 -2.43 8.66 16.59
C PHE A 251 -3.10 9.27 17.84
N LYS A 252 -2.32 9.71 18.82
CA LYS A 252 -2.81 10.39 20.03
C LYS A 252 -3.52 11.71 19.69
N ILE A 253 -2.93 12.52 18.81
CA ILE A 253 -3.51 13.79 18.34
C ILE A 253 -4.85 13.52 17.62
N THR A 254 -4.91 12.48 16.79
CA THR A 254 -6.13 12.10 16.09
C THR A 254 -7.23 11.66 17.05
N ASN A 255 -6.91 10.82 18.02
CA ASN A 255 -7.87 10.38 19.03
C ASN A 255 -8.39 11.56 19.88
N GLU A 256 -7.53 12.52 20.25
CA GLU A 256 -7.96 13.73 20.96
C GLU A 256 -8.90 14.59 20.10
N TYR A 257 -8.57 14.73 18.82
CA TYR A 257 -9.43 15.43 17.87
C TYR A 257 -10.83 14.79 17.79
N GLU A 258 -10.90 13.48 17.77
CA GLU A 258 -12.17 12.73 17.76
C GLU A 258 -12.96 12.90 19.07
N SER A 259 -12.27 12.91 20.21
CA SER A 259 -12.90 13.04 21.53
C SER A 259 -13.48 14.43 21.79
N LEU A 260 -12.91 15.49 21.19
CA LEU A 260 -13.40 16.85 21.32
C LEU A 260 -14.60 17.17 20.40
N ARG A 261 -14.96 16.28 19.48
CA ARG A 261 -16.05 16.45 18.50
C ARG A 261 -17.14 15.39 18.62
N SER A 262 -17.00 14.52 19.60
CA SER A 262 -18.04 13.59 20.06
C SER A 262 -18.87 14.24 21.12
#